data_29830a39f482c4fe7bedd7139b13155d
#
_entry.id   29830a39f482c4fe7bedd7139b13155d
#
_cell.length_a   1.000
_cell.length_b   1.000
_cell.length_c   1.000
_cell.angle_alpha   90.00
_cell.angle_beta   90.00
_cell.angle_gamma   90.00
#
_symmetry.space_group_name_H-M   'P 1'
#
loop_
_entity.id
_entity.type
_entity.pdbx_description
1 polymer ?
#
loop_
_entity_poly.entity_id
_entity_poly.type
_entity_poly.pdbx_seq_one_letter_code
_entity_poly.pdbx_strand_id
1 'polypeptide(L)'
;MKNKLCGIGEALIDFIPEVKGQRLKDVPSFKRVAGGAPANVVGAVTKLGIPSKFLTKLGDDPFGDYIVEVLDEAGIDTSNIARDKEGETALAFVSLASDGNRDFKFYRKNSADLRYSVEDIPADILNDCGMIHFCSVDLVESPMKEAHKKLIDMAIAQNVKVSFDPNLRFSLWDDLDQLKETVNDF
;
A
#
# COMPACT_ATOMS: atom_id res chain seq x y z
N MET A 1 -22.90 -11.63 6.73
CA MET A 1 -22.01 -12.55 5.97
C MET A 1 -20.63 -11.89 5.87
N LYS A 2 -19.57 -12.65 6.12
CA LYS A 2 -18.18 -12.16 5.97
C LYS A 2 -17.81 -12.16 4.47
N ASN A 3 -18.03 -11.07 3.79
CA ASN A 3 -17.83 -10.97 2.33
C ASN A 3 -16.98 -9.77 1.89
N LYS A 4 -16.47 -8.95 2.83
CA LYS A 4 -15.59 -7.85 2.49
C LYS A 4 -14.14 -8.32 2.33
N LEU A 5 -13.41 -7.66 1.43
CA LEU A 5 -11.95 -7.69 1.39
C LEU A 5 -11.42 -6.57 2.30
N CYS A 6 -10.46 -6.88 3.17
CA CYS A 6 -9.70 -5.90 3.92
C CYS A 6 -8.27 -5.87 3.36
N GLY A 7 -7.87 -4.80 2.71
CA GLY A 7 -6.48 -4.58 2.33
C GLY A 7 -5.70 -3.88 3.43
N ILE A 8 -4.41 -4.17 3.55
CA ILE A 8 -3.48 -3.45 4.39
C ILE A 8 -2.17 -3.19 3.63
N GLY A 9 -1.61 -2.01 3.77
CA GLY A 9 -0.31 -1.65 3.20
C GLY A 9 -0.28 -0.24 2.64
N GLU A 10 0.61 -0.01 1.68
CA GLU A 10 0.84 1.32 1.13
C GLU A 10 -0.28 1.79 0.20
N ALA A 11 -0.60 3.07 0.34
CA ALA A 11 -1.15 3.89 -0.71
C ALA A 11 -0.23 5.12 -0.88
N LEU A 12 0.11 5.44 -2.10
CA LEU A 12 1.11 6.46 -2.42
C LEU A 12 0.74 7.21 -3.70
N ILE A 13 1.50 8.27 -3.99
CA ILE A 13 1.38 8.96 -5.27
C ILE A 13 2.46 8.46 -6.22
N ASP A 14 2.02 7.91 -7.36
CA ASP A 14 2.88 7.65 -8.51
C ASP A 14 2.96 8.89 -9.41
N PHE A 15 4.16 9.43 -9.60
CA PHE A 15 4.46 10.44 -10.59
C PHE A 15 4.93 9.76 -11.87
N ILE A 16 4.04 9.65 -12.85
CA ILE A 16 4.27 8.97 -14.12
C ILE A 16 4.70 10.00 -15.16
N PRO A 17 5.87 9.84 -15.85
CA PRO A 17 6.32 10.79 -16.84
C PRO A 17 5.36 10.84 -18.04
N GLU A 18 5.08 12.02 -18.53
CA GLU A 18 4.28 12.20 -19.76
C GLU A 18 5.06 11.84 -21.02
N VAL A 19 6.40 11.84 -20.95
CA VAL A 19 7.31 11.51 -22.05
C VAL A 19 8.09 10.24 -21.70
N LYS A 20 8.08 9.26 -22.61
CA LYS A 20 8.83 8.00 -22.44
C LYS A 20 10.28 8.14 -22.95
N GLY A 21 11.16 7.26 -22.50
CA GLY A 21 12.54 7.14 -23.00
C GLY A 21 13.50 8.20 -22.44
N GLN A 22 13.12 8.90 -21.37
CA GLN A 22 13.97 9.88 -20.70
C GLN A 22 14.39 9.37 -19.33
N ARG A 23 15.62 9.71 -18.92
CA ARG A 23 16.07 9.48 -17.53
C ARG A 23 15.24 10.36 -16.59
N LEU A 24 14.97 9.90 -15.39
CA LEU A 24 14.14 10.61 -14.42
C LEU A 24 14.56 12.10 -14.25
N LYS A 25 15.87 12.38 -14.24
CA LYS A 25 16.40 13.74 -14.08
C LYS A 25 16.11 14.68 -15.28
N ASP A 26 15.75 14.12 -16.42
CA ASP A 26 15.53 14.86 -17.68
C ASP A 26 14.02 14.98 -17.99
N VAL A 27 13.15 14.39 -17.16
CA VAL A 27 11.68 14.42 -17.32
C VAL A 27 11.13 15.79 -16.91
N PRO A 28 10.49 16.55 -17.82
CA PRO A 28 10.03 17.91 -17.53
C PRO A 28 8.66 17.96 -16.82
N SER A 29 7.84 16.91 -16.95
CA SER A 29 6.48 16.89 -16.42
C SER A 29 6.02 15.47 -16.07
N PHE A 30 5.13 15.39 -15.07
CA PHE A 30 4.59 14.14 -14.56
C PHE A 30 3.08 14.25 -14.39
N LYS A 31 2.38 13.16 -14.68
CA LYS A 31 1.00 12.95 -14.26
C LYS A 31 0.98 12.30 -12.87
N ARG A 32 0.23 12.89 -11.94
CA ARG A 32 -0.04 12.36 -10.60
C ARG A 32 -1.13 11.28 -10.68
N VAL A 33 -0.89 10.13 -10.06
CA VAL A 33 -1.86 9.02 -9.97
C VAL A 33 -1.78 8.44 -8.55
N ALA A 34 -2.94 8.14 -7.94
CA ALA A 34 -2.96 7.34 -6.72
C ALA A 34 -2.56 5.89 -7.06
N GLY A 35 -1.63 5.35 -6.31
CA GLY A 35 -1.04 4.02 -6.48
C GLY A 35 -0.88 3.29 -5.15
N GLY A 36 -0.08 2.25 -5.15
CA GLY A 36 0.12 1.31 -4.06
C GLY A 36 -0.36 -0.07 -4.46
N ALA A 37 0.46 -1.09 -4.27
CA ALA A 37 0.12 -2.44 -4.73
C ALA A 37 -1.15 -2.99 -4.05
N PRO A 38 -1.27 -3.00 -2.70
CA PRO A 38 -2.48 -3.48 -2.05
C PRO A 38 -3.68 -2.57 -2.32
N ALA A 39 -3.51 -1.24 -2.41
CA ALA A 39 -4.58 -0.30 -2.75
C ALA A 39 -5.17 -0.59 -4.14
N ASN A 40 -4.33 -0.92 -5.13
CA ASN A 40 -4.76 -1.30 -6.47
C ASN A 40 -5.58 -2.59 -6.48
N VAL A 41 -5.20 -3.60 -5.69
CA VAL A 41 -5.98 -4.85 -5.56
C VAL A 41 -7.34 -4.57 -4.95
N VAL A 42 -7.39 -3.80 -3.86
CA VAL A 42 -8.65 -3.41 -3.20
C VAL A 42 -9.56 -2.64 -4.18
N GLY A 43 -8.99 -1.67 -4.92
CA GLY A 43 -9.73 -0.93 -5.94
C GLY A 43 -10.29 -1.81 -7.06
N ALA A 44 -9.49 -2.77 -7.55
CA ALA A 44 -9.94 -3.71 -8.56
C ALA A 44 -11.08 -4.61 -8.07
N VAL A 45 -10.96 -5.14 -6.86
CA VAL A 45 -11.99 -5.99 -6.23
C VAL A 45 -13.29 -5.22 -6.00
N THR A 46 -13.19 -3.95 -5.56
CA THR A 46 -14.37 -3.08 -5.39
C THR A 46 -15.09 -2.82 -6.71
N LYS A 47 -14.34 -2.54 -7.78
CA LYS A 47 -14.90 -2.37 -9.13
C LYS A 47 -15.58 -3.63 -9.69
N LEU A 48 -15.18 -4.81 -9.20
CA LEU A 48 -15.83 -6.08 -9.51
C LEU A 48 -17.08 -6.36 -8.64
N GLY A 49 -17.49 -5.40 -7.80
CA GLY A 49 -18.71 -5.47 -7.01
C GLY A 49 -18.57 -6.13 -5.64
N ILE A 50 -17.36 -6.39 -5.19
CA ILE A 50 -17.09 -6.93 -3.84
C ILE A 50 -16.77 -5.77 -2.90
N PRO A 51 -17.54 -5.57 -1.81
CA PRO A 51 -17.26 -4.49 -0.87
C PRO A 51 -15.89 -4.68 -0.23
N SER A 52 -15.17 -3.58 -0.02
CA SER A 52 -13.83 -3.63 0.52
C SER A 52 -13.55 -2.46 1.45
N LYS A 53 -12.52 -2.61 2.27
CA LYS A 53 -11.95 -1.57 3.14
C LYS A 53 -10.43 -1.58 3.04
N PHE A 54 -9.81 -0.48 3.41
CA PHE A 54 -8.37 -0.35 3.31
C PHE A 54 -7.77 0.22 4.59
N LEU A 55 -6.71 -0.43 5.08
CA LEU A 55 -5.92 -0.03 6.23
C LEU A 55 -4.59 0.52 5.77
N THR A 56 -4.36 1.76 6.05
CA THR A 56 -3.10 2.47 5.77
C THR A 56 -3.02 3.72 6.65
N LYS A 57 -1.87 4.36 6.63
CA LYS A 57 -1.70 5.68 7.22
C LYS A 57 -1.15 6.62 6.16
N LEU A 58 -1.75 7.79 6.03
CA LEU A 58 -1.38 8.83 5.08
C LEU A 58 -0.96 10.09 5.84
N GLY A 59 -0.08 10.87 5.26
CA GLY A 59 0.27 12.17 5.79
C GLY A 59 -0.95 13.08 5.93
N ASP A 60 -0.94 13.97 6.90
CA ASP A 60 -1.90 15.08 7.01
C ASP A 60 -1.50 16.19 6.02
N ASP A 61 -1.54 15.84 4.73
CA ASP A 61 -1.04 16.63 3.61
C ASP A 61 -1.96 16.50 2.38
N PRO A 62 -1.81 17.40 1.36
CA PRO A 62 -2.67 17.39 0.18
C PRO A 62 -2.60 16.12 -0.67
N PHE A 63 -1.54 15.32 -0.58
CA PHE A 63 -1.45 14.04 -1.30
C PHE A 63 -2.23 12.94 -0.57
N GLY A 64 -2.20 12.96 0.76
CA GLY A 64 -3.06 12.09 1.58
C GLY A 64 -4.54 12.36 1.34
N ASP A 65 -4.94 13.63 1.25
CA ASP A 65 -6.32 14.02 0.93
C ASP A 65 -6.74 13.49 -0.43
N TYR A 66 -5.90 13.69 -1.45
CA TYR A 66 -6.16 13.20 -2.79
C TYR A 66 -6.30 11.67 -2.86
N ILE A 67 -5.47 10.91 -2.12
CA ILE A 67 -5.58 9.46 -2.10
C ILE A 67 -6.92 9.03 -1.49
N VAL A 68 -7.33 9.64 -0.37
CA VAL A 68 -8.62 9.35 0.27
C VAL A 68 -9.78 9.61 -0.71
N GLU A 69 -9.79 10.77 -1.39
CA GLU A 69 -10.81 11.12 -2.39
C GLU A 69 -10.89 10.06 -3.49
N VAL A 70 -9.74 9.63 -4.06
CA VAL A 70 -9.70 8.62 -5.12
C VAL A 70 -10.21 7.26 -4.65
N LEU A 71 -9.88 6.85 -3.42
CA LEU A 71 -10.34 5.59 -2.85
C LEU A 71 -11.84 5.62 -2.54
N ASP A 72 -12.34 6.72 -2.00
CA ASP A 72 -13.78 6.95 -1.75
C ASP A 72 -14.58 6.94 -3.07
N GLU A 73 -14.12 7.65 -4.09
CA GLU A 73 -14.74 7.65 -5.43
C GLU A 73 -14.76 6.25 -6.06
N ALA A 74 -13.77 5.41 -5.75
CA ALA A 74 -13.76 4.00 -6.17
C ALA A 74 -14.74 3.12 -5.38
N GLY A 75 -15.35 3.62 -4.29
CA GLY A 75 -16.29 2.91 -3.44
C GLY A 75 -15.63 2.05 -2.35
N ILE A 76 -14.37 2.31 -2.03
CA ILE A 76 -13.64 1.64 -0.95
C ILE A 76 -14.01 2.30 0.37
N ASP A 77 -14.23 1.52 1.41
CA ASP A 77 -14.41 2.03 2.78
C ASP A 77 -13.07 2.56 3.31
N THR A 78 -12.96 3.89 3.38
CA THR A 78 -11.76 4.65 3.82
C THR A 78 -11.83 5.05 5.29
N SER A 79 -12.87 4.69 6.02
CA SER A 79 -13.11 5.11 7.41
C SER A 79 -12.00 4.67 8.39
N ASN A 80 -11.17 3.72 8.00
CA ASN A 80 -10.06 3.17 8.79
C ASN A 80 -8.68 3.62 8.27
N ILE A 81 -8.63 4.62 7.40
CA ILE A 81 -7.37 5.23 6.98
C ILE A 81 -6.94 6.22 8.06
N ALA A 82 -5.79 5.95 8.67
CA ALA A 82 -5.22 6.83 9.68
C ALA A 82 -4.50 8.05 9.04
N ARG A 83 -4.40 9.15 9.78
CA ARG A 83 -3.66 10.35 9.35
C ARG A 83 -2.47 10.57 10.29
N ASP A 84 -1.33 10.98 9.71
CA ASP A 84 -0.10 11.25 10.46
C ASP A 84 0.33 12.70 10.23
N LYS A 85 0.59 13.43 11.34
CA LYS A 85 1.04 14.83 11.30
C LYS A 85 2.57 14.95 11.17
N GLU A 86 3.30 13.88 11.41
CA GLU A 86 4.76 13.86 11.41
C GLU A 86 5.33 13.13 10.19
N GLY A 87 4.62 12.11 9.68
CA GLY A 87 4.97 11.38 8.48
C GLY A 87 4.27 11.95 7.26
N GLU A 88 4.97 11.99 6.14
CA GLU A 88 4.45 12.47 4.85
C GLU A 88 3.82 11.32 4.06
N THR A 89 2.89 11.65 3.16
CA THR A 89 2.38 10.67 2.18
C THR A 89 3.51 10.22 1.25
N ALA A 90 3.66 8.92 1.08
CA ALA A 90 4.71 8.33 0.24
C ALA A 90 4.58 8.75 -1.22
N LEU A 91 5.72 9.00 -1.87
CA LEU A 91 5.79 9.36 -3.29
C LEU A 91 6.69 8.37 -4.03
N ALA A 92 6.30 8.03 -5.26
CA ALA A 92 7.11 7.27 -6.19
C ALA A 92 7.21 8.01 -7.53
N PHE A 93 8.43 8.18 -8.02
CA PHE A 93 8.67 8.69 -9.36
C PHE A 93 9.01 7.53 -10.29
N VAL A 94 8.28 7.42 -11.38
CA VAL A 94 8.47 6.38 -12.37
C VAL A 94 9.34 6.92 -13.51
N SER A 95 10.33 6.16 -13.94
CA SER A 95 11.03 6.36 -15.21
C SER A 95 10.61 5.25 -16.17
N LEU A 96 10.32 5.63 -17.41
CA LEU A 96 9.99 4.73 -18.49
C LEU A 96 11.12 4.74 -19.50
N ALA A 97 11.97 3.72 -19.48
CA ALA A 97 13.01 3.56 -20.48
C ALA A 97 12.44 3.30 -21.89
N SER A 98 13.22 3.55 -22.93
CA SER A 98 12.81 3.34 -24.33
C SER A 98 12.46 1.91 -24.67
N ASP A 99 13.03 0.93 -23.95
CA ASP A 99 12.77 -0.50 -24.05
C ASP A 99 11.52 -0.96 -23.26
N GLY A 100 10.82 -0.04 -22.59
CA GLY A 100 9.65 -0.31 -21.78
C GLY A 100 9.94 -0.71 -20.32
N ASN A 101 11.19 -0.83 -19.94
CA ASN A 101 11.57 -1.08 -18.57
C ASN A 101 11.18 0.12 -17.68
N ARG A 102 10.71 -0.18 -16.48
CA ARG A 102 10.35 0.82 -15.47
C ARG A 102 11.40 0.86 -14.40
N ASP A 103 11.84 2.07 -14.07
CA ASP A 103 12.65 2.34 -12.88
C ASP A 103 11.84 3.21 -11.91
N PHE A 104 12.06 3.02 -10.62
CA PHE A 104 11.32 3.70 -9.57
C PHE A 104 12.27 4.40 -8.63
N LYS A 105 11.97 5.66 -8.31
CA LYS A 105 12.60 6.36 -7.19
C LYS A 105 11.54 6.63 -6.12
N PHE A 106 11.65 5.89 -5.02
CA PHE A 106 10.77 6.06 -3.88
C PHE A 106 11.28 7.16 -2.93
N TYR A 107 10.38 8.03 -2.51
CA TYR A 107 10.54 8.98 -1.42
C TYR A 107 9.64 8.49 -0.28
N ARG A 108 10.20 7.58 0.56
CA ARG A 108 9.41 6.80 1.51
C ARG A 108 10.12 6.55 2.85
N LYS A 109 11.30 7.17 3.10
CA LYS A 109 12.12 6.87 4.29
C LYS A 109 11.44 7.17 5.62
N ASN A 110 10.50 8.11 5.66
CA ASN A 110 9.72 8.48 6.84
C ASN A 110 8.25 8.70 6.47
N SER A 111 7.75 7.88 5.57
CA SER A 111 6.38 8.01 5.12
C SER A 111 5.39 7.50 6.16
N ALA A 112 4.21 8.09 6.13
CA ALA A 112 3.15 7.82 7.09
C ALA A 112 2.72 6.34 7.08
N ASP A 113 2.70 5.69 5.90
CA ASP A 113 2.32 4.29 5.76
C ASP A 113 3.22 3.34 6.55
N LEU A 114 4.54 3.55 6.58
CA LEU A 114 5.47 2.75 7.40
C LEU A 114 5.27 2.95 8.91
N ARG A 115 4.60 4.02 9.31
CA ARG A 115 4.28 4.38 10.70
C ARG A 115 2.91 3.86 11.16
N TYR A 116 2.14 3.19 10.29
CA TYR A 116 0.94 2.48 10.69
C TYR A 116 1.34 1.35 11.65
N SER A 117 0.67 1.28 12.80
CA SER A 117 1.09 0.41 13.90
C SER A 117 -0.03 -0.53 14.37
N VAL A 118 0.28 -1.41 15.26
CA VAL A 118 -0.70 -2.34 15.86
C VAL A 118 -1.86 -1.61 16.53
N GLU A 119 -1.59 -0.44 17.11
CA GLU A 119 -2.57 0.41 17.79
C GLU A 119 -3.57 1.06 16.83
N ASP A 120 -3.19 1.20 15.56
CA ASP A 120 -4.06 1.75 14.51
C ASP A 120 -5.09 0.72 14.01
N ILE A 121 -4.94 -0.56 14.34
CA ILE A 121 -5.84 -1.64 13.90
C ILE A 121 -7.09 -1.67 14.79
N PRO A 122 -8.30 -1.38 14.26
CA PRO A 122 -9.52 -1.52 15.05
C PRO A 122 -9.76 -2.99 15.46
N ALA A 123 -10.14 -3.22 16.70
CA ALA A 123 -10.32 -4.58 17.23
C ALA A 123 -11.41 -5.40 16.49
N ASP A 124 -12.38 -4.73 15.88
CA ASP A 124 -13.52 -5.29 15.17
C ASP A 124 -13.38 -5.30 13.64
N ILE A 125 -12.21 -4.91 13.13
CA ILE A 125 -11.95 -4.68 11.70
C ILE A 125 -12.30 -5.89 10.82
N LEU A 126 -12.16 -7.09 11.32
CA LEU A 126 -12.39 -8.35 10.58
C LEU A 126 -13.80 -8.95 10.74
N ASN A 127 -14.70 -8.30 11.49
CA ASN A 127 -16.03 -8.86 11.78
C ASN A 127 -16.87 -9.17 10.54
N ASP A 128 -16.72 -8.36 9.48
CA ASP A 128 -17.42 -8.50 8.20
C ASP A 128 -16.51 -8.93 7.04
N CYS A 129 -15.25 -9.25 7.32
CA CYS A 129 -14.26 -9.61 6.30
C CYS A 129 -14.20 -11.12 6.05
N GLY A 130 -14.17 -11.52 4.79
CA GLY A 130 -13.92 -12.89 4.34
C GLY A 130 -12.47 -13.15 3.99
N MET A 131 -11.72 -12.07 3.71
CA MET A 131 -10.31 -12.13 3.29
C MET A 131 -9.58 -10.86 3.69
N ILE A 132 -8.29 -11.02 4.04
CA ILE A 132 -7.32 -9.92 4.07
C ILE A 132 -6.37 -10.05 2.88
N HIS A 133 -5.82 -8.92 2.41
CA HIS A 133 -4.81 -8.88 1.34
C HIS A 133 -3.70 -7.89 1.66
N PHE A 134 -2.45 -8.28 1.38
CA PHE A 134 -1.27 -7.43 1.54
C PHE A 134 -0.15 -7.81 0.56
N CYS A 135 0.88 -6.96 0.46
CA CYS A 135 2.04 -7.14 -0.39
C CYS A 135 3.35 -7.00 0.41
N SER A 136 4.49 -7.46 -0.16
CA SER A 136 5.78 -7.38 0.53
C SER A 136 6.38 -5.98 0.63
N VAL A 137 5.85 -5.01 -0.10
CA VAL A 137 6.37 -3.62 -0.14
C VAL A 137 6.46 -2.98 1.25
N ASP A 138 5.55 -3.36 2.15
CA ASP A 138 5.47 -2.83 3.52
C ASP A 138 6.05 -3.76 4.59
N LEU A 139 6.67 -4.86 4.18
CA LEU A 139 7.28 -5.81 5.11
C LEU A 139 8.74 -5.44 5.47
N VAL A 140 9.23 -4.29 5.05
CA VAL A 140 10.49 -3.70 5.56
C VAL A 140 10.35 -3.39 7.05
N GLU A 141 11.46 -3.40 7.78
CA GLU A 141 11.46 -3.15 9.23
C GLU A 141 10.79 -1.81 9.56
N SER A 142 9.62 -1.89 10.18
CA SER A 142 8.75 -0.73 10.46
C SER A 142 7.60 -1.13 11.39
N PRO A 143 6.91 -0.18 12.04
CA PRO A 143 5.65 -0.45 12.73
C PRO A 143 4.60 -1.15 11.85
N MET A 144 4.55 -0.83 10.54
CA MET A 144 3.63 -1.44 9.58
C MET A 144 3.88 -2.95 9.42
N LYS A 145 5.13 -3.42 9.45
CA LYS A 145 5.44 -4.86 9.43
C LYS A 145 4.81 -5.59 10.61
N GLU A 146 4.90 -5.03 11.81
CA GLU A 146 4.27 -5.61 13.00
C GLU A 146 2.75 -5.55 12.94
N ALA A 147 2.18 -4.50 12.35
CA ALA A 147 0.74 -4.41 12.08
C ALA A 147 0.27 -5.52 11.12
N HIS A 148 1.05 -5.85 10.09
CA HIS A 148 0.75 -6.97 9.20
C HIS A 148 0.70 -8.30 9.96
N LYS A 149 1.73 -8.61 10.76
CA LYS A 149 1.75 -9.83 11.60
C LYS A 149 0.52 -9.91 12.50
N LYS A 150 0.21 -8.81 13.19
CA LYS A 150 -0.96 -8.74 14.06
C LYS A 150 -2.26 -8.99 13.32
N LEU A 151 -2.45 -8.38 12.14
CA LEU A 151 -3.67 -8.55 11.35
C LEU A 151 -3.79 -10.00 10.82
N ILE A 152 -2.69 -10.63 10.44
CA ILE A 152 -2.64 -12.04 10.02
C ILE A 152 -3.04 -12.95 11.18
N ASP A 153 -2.49 -12.75 12.38
CA ASP A 153 -2.86 -13.52 13.58
C ASP A 153 -4.36 -13.38 13.89
N MET A 154 -4.90 -12.16 13.79
CA MET A 154 -6.33 -11.91 13.96
C MET A 154 -7.17 -12.62 12.88
N ALA A 155 -6.70 -12.63 11.63
CA ALA A 155 -7.38 -13.30 10.53
C ALA A 155 -7.42 -14.81 10.73
N ILE A 156 -6.30 -15.42 11.10
CA ILE A 156 -6.21 -16.85 11.40
C ILE A 156 -7.15 -17.22 12.55
N ALA A 157 -7.12 -16.47 13.67
CA ALA A 157 -7.96 -16.70 14.83
C ALA A 157 -9.47 -16.61 14.52
N GLN A 158 -9.86 -15.81 13.53
CA GLN A 158 -11.25 -15.59 13.11
C GLN A 158 -11.66 -16.39 11.87
N ASN A 159 -10.78 -17.27 11.37
CA ASN A 159 -10.98 -18.04 10.13
C ASN A 159 -11.26 -17.13 8.91
N VAL A 160 -10.57 -16.01 8.81
CA VAL A 160 -10.54 -15.11 7.65
C VAL A 160 -9.39 -15.53 6.74
N LYS A 161 -9.63 -15.58 5.44
CA LYS A 161 -8.59 -15.98 4.46
C LYS A 161 -7.49 -14.92 4.37
N VAL A 162 -6.26 -15.39 4.17
CA VAL A 162 -5.10 -14.52 3.95
C VAL A 162 -4.67 -14.64 2.49
N SER A 163 -4.50 -13.50 1.83
CA SER A 163 -3.99 -13.36 0.47
C SER A 163 -2.72 -12.53 0.48
N PHE A 164 -1.64 -13.08 -0.01
CA PHE A 164 -0.33 -12.44 -0.08
C PHE A 164 0.17 -12.39 -1.52
N ASP A 165 0.57 -11.20 -1.98
CA ASP A 165 1.30 -10.99 -3.23
C ASP A 165 2.74 -10.58 -2.88
N PRO A 166 3.76 -11.40 -3.16
CA PRO A 166 5.15 -11.02 -2.90
C PRO A 166 5.57 -9.71 -3.54
N ASN A 167 5.05 -9.34 -4.70
CA ASN A 167 5.23 -8.04 -5.37
C ASN A 167 6.62 -7.42 -5.14
N LEU A 168 7.66 -8.17 -5.45
CA LEU A 168 9.04 -7.87 -5.07
C LEU A 168 9.52 -6.52 -5.64
N ARG A 169 10.08 -5.70 -4.79
CA ARG A 169 10.73 -4.42 -5.11
C ARG A 169 12.13 -4.41 -4.51
N PHE A 170 13.09 -4.99 -5.21
CA PHE A 170 14.48 -5.15 -4.73
C PHE A 170 15.10 -3.82 -4.27
N SER A 171 14.70 -2.70 -4.89
CA SER A 171 15.21 -1.37 -4.53
C SER A 171 14.77 -0.83 -3.17
N LEU A 172 13.83 -1.51 -2.48
CA LEU A 172 13.40 -1.16 -1.13
C LEU A 172 14.15 -1.92 -0.05
N TRP A 173 14.99 -2.89 -0.44
CA TRP A 173 15.69 -3.78 0.48
C TRP A 173 17.20 -3.57 0.37
N ASP A 174 17.85 -3.34 1.49
CA ASP A 174 19.31 -3.23 1.55
C ASP A 174 19.97 -4.60 1.46
N ASP A 175 19.26 -5.66 1.87
CA ASP A 175 19.69 -7.05 1.86
C ASP A 175 18.64 -7.97 1.24
N LEU A 176 19.04 -8.71 0.21
CA LEU A 176 18.16 -9.64 -0.50
C LEU A 176 17.90 -10.95 0.27
N ASP A 177 18.81 -11.35 1.15
CA ASP A 177 18.58 -12.50 2.03
C ASP A 177 17.52 -12.16 3.07
N GLN A 178 17.56 -10.95 3.63
CA GLN A 178 16.50 -10.44 4.51
C GLN A 178 15.13 -10.38 3.79
N LEU A 179 15.08 -9.94 2.53
CA LEU A 179 13.86 -9.97 1.74
C LEU A 179 13.31 -11.40 1.63
N LYS A 180 14.19 -12.37 1.28
CA LYS A 180 13.81 -13.77 1.10
C LYS A 180 13.29 -14.39 2.41
N GLU A 181 13.99 -14.15 3.51
CA GLU A 181 13.56 -14.60 4.84
C GLU A 181 12.19 -14.01 5.18
N THR A 182 12.04 -12.69 5.04
CA THR A 182 10.76 -12.01 5.34
C THR A 182 9.61 -12.57 4.50
N VAL A 183 9.79 -12.76 3.17
CA VAL A 183 8.73 -13.29 2.30
C VAL A 183 8.36 -14.73 2.65
N ASN A 184 9.31 -15.53 3.17
CA ASN A 184 9.03 -16.90 3.61
C ASN A 184 8.35 -16.98 4.98
N ASP A 185 8.53 -15.96 5.83
CA ASP A 185 7.93 -15.89 7.17
C ASP A 185 6.45 -15.47 7.14
N PHE A 186 6.04 -14.76 6.08
CA PHE A 186 4.68 -14.28 5.84
C PHE A 186 3.89 -15.17 4.90
#